data_56f17a1aa7d33a41a172a32bfa2149ed
#
_entry.id   56f17a1aa7d33a41a172a32bfa2149ed
#
_cell.length_a   1.000
_cell.length_b   1.000
_cell.length_c   1.000
_cell.angle_alpha   90.00
_cell.angle_beta   90.00
_cell.angle_gamma   90.00
#
_symmetry.space_group_name_H-M   'P 1'
#
loop_
_entity.id
_entity.type
_entity.pdbx_description
1 polymer ?
#
loop_
_entity_poly.entity_id
_entity_poly.type
_entity_poly.pdbx_seq_one_letter_code
_entity_poly.pdbx_strand_id
1 'polypeptide(L)'
;MLKPAICCLLLSACALAQSNTSELAAQEEKLVVLERLWNDAQVHRDSHALEALIADRFINTEYDGEVSERDKFLSDIKDPEFKPSAVNIRDVKVNVFRDTAVVTGVYHAKGTYAGKGYEHTGRFTDTWIFESGKWLCVASHTSLLKK
;
A
#
# COMPACT_ATOMS: atom_id res chain seq x y z
N MET A 1 -19.45 19.29 52.43
CA MET A 1 -19.79 18.05 51.73
C MET A 1 -19.55 18.29 50.24
N LEU A 2 -18.38 17.97 49.73
CA LEU A 2 -17.99 18.14 48.32
C LEU A 2 -18.44 16.88 47.54
N LYS A 3 -19.22 17.09 46.45
CA LYS A 3 -19.78 15.98 45.64
C LYS A 3 -18.71 15.32 44.75
N PRO A 4 -18.66 13.99 44.67
CA PRO A 4 -17.70 13.25 43.83
C PRO A 4 -18.24 13.11 42.38
N ALA A 5 -18.48 14.22 41.66
CA ALA A 5 -19.04 14.14 40.29
C ALA A 5 -18.02 14.46 39.19
N ILE A 6 -16.80 14.89 39.52
CA ILE A 6 -15.82 15.35 38.50
C ILE A 6 -14.86 14.23 38.05
N CYS A 7 -14.72 13.13 38.80
CA CYS A 7 -13.75 12.09 38.50
C CYS A 7 -14.18 11.13 37.34
N CYS A 8 -15.48 10.94 37.10
CA CYS A 8 -15.97 10.02 36.07
C CYS A 8 -15.82 10.54 34.63
N LEU A 9 -15.82 11.85 34.41
CA LEU A 9 -15.70 12.43 33.06
C LEU A 9 -14.29 12.35 32.47
N LEU A 10 -13.27 12.37 33.31
CA LEU A 10 -11.86 12.26 32.86
C LEU A 10 -11.48 10.82 32.47
N LEU A 11 -12.06 9.81 33.11
CA LEU A 11 -11.80 8.40 32.78
C LEU A 11 -12.41 8.00 31.44
N SER A 12 -13.57 8.55 31.06
CA SER A 12 -14.22 8.25 29.79
C SER A 12 -13.49 8.86 28.60
N ALA A 13 -12.92 10.06 28.73
CA ALA A 13 -12.14 10.69 27.68
C ALA A 13 -10.81 9.95 27.39
N CYS A 14 -10.18 9.41 28.41
CA CYS A 14 -8.95 8.65 28.28
C CYS A 14 -9.18 7.30 27.56
N ALA A 15 -10.28 6.62 27.82
CA ALA A 15 -10.65 5.36 27.18
C ALA A 15 -10.94 5.52 25.68
N LEU A 16 -11.60 6.64 25.29
CA LEU A 16 -11.91 6.94 23.88
C LEU A 16 -10.62 7.30 23.09
N ALA A 17 -9.69 8.02 23.70
CA ALA A 17 -8.42 8.36 23.06
C ALA A 17 -7.54 7.11 22.83
N GLN A 18 -7.53 6.20 23.77
CA GLN A 18 -6.79 4.93 23.65
C GLN A 18 -7.39 4.02 22.58
N SER A 19 -8.73 3.93 22.47
CA SER A 19 -9.38 3.13 21.45
C SER A 19 -9.08 3.64 20.03
N ASN A 20 -9.12 4.95 19.82
CA ASN A 20 -8.79 5.56 18.52
C ASN A 20 -7.33 5.33 18.12
N THR A 21 -6.40 5.40 19.07
CA THR A 21 -4.97 5.16 18.79
C THR A 21 -4.70 3.71 18.43
N SER A 22 -5.34 2.75 19.11
CA SER A 22 -5.18 1.32 18.83
C SER A 22 -5.82 0.94 17.49
N GLU A 23 -6.96 1.54 17.12
CA GLU A 23 -7.61 1.32 15.84
C GLU A 23 -6.77 1.86 14.68
N LEU A 24 -6.22 3.06 14.82
CA LEU A 24 -5.32 3.66 13.85
C LEU A 24 -4.08 2.77 13.61
N ALA A 25 -3.43 2.32 14.68
CA ALA A 25 -2.28 1.42 14.57
C ALA A 25 -2.62 0.10 13.85
N ALA A 26 -3.81 -0.46 14.12
CA ALA A 26 -4.27 -1.67 13.44
C ALA A 26 -4.52 -1.44 11.93
N GLN A 27 -5.02 -0.26 11.53
CA GLN A 27 -5.19 0.09 10.12
C GLN A 27 -3.83 0.27 9.43
N GLU A 28 -2.87 0.91 10.09
CA GLU A 28 -1.50 1.07 9.57
C GLU A 28 -0.82 -0.29 9.37
N GLU A 29 -0.90 -1.19 10.35
CA GLU A 29 -0.35 -2.54 10.23
C GLU A 29 -1.00 -3.33 9.10
N LYS A 30 -2.32 -3.23 8.96
CA LYS A 30 -3.07 -3.86 7.86
C LYS A 30 -2.58 -3.39 6.50
N LEU A 31 -2.35 -2.09 6.32
CA LEU A 31 -1.84 -1.53 5.06
C LEU A 31 -0.42 -2.03 4.75
N VAL A 32 0.45 -2.15 5.75
CA VAL A 32 1.78 -2.76 5.55
C VAL A 32 1.67 -4.22 5.07
N VAL A 33 0.69 -4.97 5.57
CA VAL A 33 0.43 -6.35 5.10
C VAL A 33 -0.07 -6.34 3.66
N LEU A 34 -0.96 -5.42 3.28
CA LEU A 34 -1.47 -5.31 1.91
C LEU A 34 -0.35 -4.97 0.91
N GLU A 35 0.59 -4.08 1.27
CA GLU A 35 1.78 -3.80 0.46
C GLU A 35 2.65 -5.05 0.23
N ARG A 36 2.80 -5.89 1.24
CA ARG A 36 3.54 -7.16 1.09
C ARG A 36 2.81 -8.15 0.19
N LEU A 37 1.49 -8.26 0.34
CA LEU A 37 0.66 -9.08 -0.54
C LEU A 37 0.72 -8.61 -1.99
N TRP A 38 0.76 -7.28 -2.22
CA TRP A 38 0.97 -6.70 -3.54
C TRP A 38 2.29 -7.17 -4.15
N ASN A 39 3.39 -7.06 -3.41
CA ASN A 39 4.72 -7.47 -3.90
C ASN A 39 4.80 -8.98 -4.16
N ASP A 40 4.23 -9.79 -3.29
CA ASP A 40 4.14 -11.24 -3.48
C ASP A 40 3.34 -11.59 -4.74
N ALA A 41 2.21 -10.93 -4.96
CA ALA A 41 1.39 -11.12 -6.13
C ALA A 41 2.14 -10.74 -7.43
N GLN A 42 2.93 -9.66 -7.40
CA GLN A 42 3.80 -9.31 -8.54
C GLN A 42 4.84 -10.38 -8.83
N VAL A 43 5.57 -10.85 -7.81
CA VAL A 43 6.61 -11.89 -7.98
C VAL A 43 6.03 -13.19 -8.55
N HIS A 44 4.84 -13.58 -8.09
CA HIS A 44 4.17 -14.78 -8.57
C HIS A 44 3.34 -14.55 -9.84
N ARG A 45 3.29 -13.30 -10.34
CA ARG A 45 2.47 -12.89 -11.48
C ARG A 45 0.99 -13.23 -11.29
N ASP A 46 0.53 -13.16 -10.06
CA ASP A 46 -0.86 -13.41 -9.66
C ASP A 46 -1.70 -12.14 -9.84
N SER A 47 -2.13 -11.93 -11.07
CA SER A 47 -2.98 -10.77 -11.41
C SER A 47 -4.33 -10.81 -10.72
N HIS A 48 -4.84 -11.99 -10.33
CA HIS A 48 -6.11 -12.10 -9.62
C HIS A 48 -5.97 -11.60 -8.17
N ALA A 49 -4.83 -11.93 -7.51
CA ALA A 49 -4.53 -11.38 -6.20
C ALA A 49 -4.38 -9.85 -6.25
N LEU A 50 -3.67 -9.31 -7.27
CA LEU A 50 -3.56 -7.86 -7.49
C LEU A 50 -4.91 -7.20 -7.78
N GLU A 51 -5.76 -7.84 -8.58
CA GLU A 51 -7.11 -7.36 -8.88
C GLU A 51 -7.96 -7.13 -7.61
N ALA A 52 -7.78 -7.97 -6.60
CA ALA A 52 -8.48 -7.83 -5.31
C ALA A 52 -7.98 -6.66 -4.45
N LEU A 53 -6.77 -6.14 -4.74
CA LEU A 53 -6.12 -5.06 -4.00
C LEU A 53 -6.32 -3.68 -4.62
N ILE A 54 -6.68 -3.59 -5.91
CA ILE A 54 -6.80 -2.33 -6.65
C ILE A 54 -8.25 -1.96 -6.90
N ALA A 55 -8.53 -0.65 -6.91
CA ALA A 55 -9.85 -0.11 -7.22
C ALA A 55 -10.15 -0.15 -8.73
N ASP A 56 -11.43 -0.03 -9.11
CA ASP A 56 -11.86 -0.03 -10.52
C ASP A 56 -11.22 1.09 -11.35
N ARG A 57 -10.94 2.24 -10.71
CA ARG A 57 -10.31 3.40 -11.34
C ARG A 57 -8.85 3.58 -10.91
N PHE A 58 -8.16 2.48 -10.70
CA PHE A 58 -6.74 2.47 -10.34
C PHE A 58 -5.87 3.09 -11.44
N ILE A 59 -4.87 3.88 -11.02
CA ILE A 59 -3.86 4.47 -11.89
C ILE A 59 -2.48 4.09 -11.36
N ASN A 60 -1.62 3.59 -12.24
CA ASN A 60 -0.21 3.34 -11.96
C ASN A 60 0.67 4.32 -12.75
N THR A 61 1.68 4.87 -12.11
CA THR A 61 2.74 5.65 -12.75
C THR A 61 4.08 4.98 -12.47
N GLU A 62 4.71 4.46 -13.51
CA GLU A 62 6.00 3.80 -13.40
C GLU A 62 7.16 4.79 -13.28
N TYR A 63 8.31 4.27 -12.86
CA TYR A 63 9.53 5.05 -12.61
C TYR A 63 10.08 5.79 -13.84
N ASP A 64 9.70 5.40 -15.04
CA ASP A 64 10.06 6.03 -16.32
C ASP A 64 8.99 7.03 -16.82
N GLY A 65 7.88 7.15 -16.07
CA GLY A 65 6.77 8.06 -16.37
C GLY A 65 5.64 7.43 -17.17
N GLU A 66 5.73 6.13 -17.52
CA GLU A 66 4.58 5.44 -18.13
C GLU A 66 3.40 5.44 -17.18
N VAL A 67 2.20 5.76 -17.70
CA VAL A 67 0.96 5.73 -16.93
C VAL A 67 0.08 4.63 -17.49
N SER A 68 -0.44 3.79 -16.60
CA SER A 68 -1.37 2.73 -16.95
C SER A 68 -2.59 2.73 -16.04
N GLU A 69 -3.74 2.39 -16.60
CA GLU A 69 -4.97 2.11 -15.88
C GLU A 69 -5.02 0.65 -15.47
N ARG A 70 -6.01 0.30 -14.65
CA ARG A 70 -6.21 -1.03 -14.05
C ARG A 70 -6.02 -2.20 -15.02
N ASP A 71 -6.71 -2.18 -16.16
CA ASP A 71 -6.69 -3.31 -17.09
C ASP A 71 -5.33 -3.51 -17.75
N LYS A 72 -4.68 -2.41 -18.14
CA LYS A 72 -3.32 -2.42 -18.68
C LYS A 72 -2.34 -2.95 -17.64
N PHE A 73 -2.38 -2.44 -16.41
CA PHE A 73 -1.53 -2.88 -15.30
C PHE A 73 -1.67 -4.39 -15.05
N LEU A 74 -2.90 -4.91 -14.95
CA LEU A 74 -3.16 -6.34 -14.74
C LEU A 74 -2.72 -7.19 -15.95
N SER A 75 -2.81 -6.64 -17.17
CA SER A 75 -2.32 -7.30 -18.38
C SER A 75 -0.80 -7.41 -18.37
N ASP A 76 -0.09 -6.37 -17.96
CA ASP A 76 1.37 -6.36 -17.90
C ASP A 76 1.91 -7.37 -16.89
N ILE A 77 1.23 -7.55 -15.76
CA ILE A 77 1.57 -8.61 -14.79
C ILE A 77 1.45 -10.01 -15.40
N LYS A 78 0.52 -10.22 -16.33
CA LYS A 78 0.34 -11.50 -17.04
C LYS A 78 1.33 -11.72 -18.18
N ASP A 79 2.00 -10.68 -18.65
CA ASP A 79 2.91 -10.77 -19.79
C ASP A 79 3.95 -11.89 -19.57
N PRO A 80 4.04 -12.90 -20.44
CA PRO A 80 4.99 -14.00 -20.29
C PRO A 80 6.45 -13.57 -20.32
N GLU A 81 6.74 -12.40 -20.90
CA GLU A 81 8.08 -11.82 -20.93
C GLU A 81 8.45 -11.11 -19.62
N PHE A 82 7.48 -10.76 -18.79
CA PHE A 82 7.70 -10.19 -17.45
C PHE A 82 7.95 -11.32 -16.44
N LYS A 83 9.18 -11.42 -15.95
CA LYS A 83 9.63 -12.50 -15.03
C LYS A 83 10.33 -11.88 -13.82
N PRO A 84 9.58 -11.29 -12.89
CA PRO A 84 10.14 -10.80 -11.64
C PRO A 84 10.67 -11.96 -10.81
N SER A 85 11.83 -11.79 -10.20
CA SER A 85 12.43 -12.78 -9.29
C SER A 85 12.41 -12.32 -7.83
N ALA A 86 12.30 -11.02 -7.59
CA ALA A 86 12.15 -10.45 -6.27
C ALA A 86 11.53 -9.05 -6.37
N VAL A 87 10.61 -8.75 -5.47
CA VAL A 87 10.15 -7.39 -5.13
C VAL A 87 10.10 -7.30 -3.61
N ASN A 88 10.94 -6.44 -3.04
CA ASN A 88 11.03 -6.25 -1.60
C ASN A 88 10.81 -4.78 -1.26
N ILE A 89 10.20 -4.53 -0.10
CA ILE A 89 10.00 -3.18 0.41
C ILE A 89 10.65 -3.02 1.79
N ARG A 90 11.08 -1.80 2.07
CA ARG A 90 11.62 -1.38 3.37
C ARG A 90 11.29 0.08 3.65
N ASP A 91 11.53 0.50 4.89
CA ASP A 91 11.29 1.88 5.34
C ASP A 91 9.84 2.34 5.06
N VAL A 92 8.89 1.40 5.19
CA VAL A 92 7.48 1.67 4.92
C VAL A 92 6.92 2.61 5.99
N LYS A 93 6.24 3.66 5.53
CA LYS A 93 5.50 4.60 6.37
C LYS A 93 4.07 4.68 5.89
N VAL A 94 3.14 4.57 6.80
CA VAL A 94 1.71 4.67 6.55
C VAL A 94 1.19 5.92 7.24
N ASN A 95 0.40 6.71 6.53
CA ASN A 95 -0.33 7.85 7.07
C ASN A 95 -1.81 7.67 6.74
N VAL A 96 -2.63 7.43 7.74
CA VAL A 96 -4.09 7.25 7.58
C VAL A 96 -4.81 8.58 7.82
N PHE A 97 -5.70 8.93 6.89
CA PHE A 97 -6.53 10.14 6.90
C PHE A 97 -8.01 9.73 6.75
N ARG A 98 -8.64 9.27 7.83
CA ARG A 98 -10.01 8.70 7.81
C ARG A 98 -10.08 7.48 6.89
N ASP A 99 -10.81 7.62 5.78
CA ASP A 99 -11.02 6.56 4.78
C ASP A 99 -9.95 6.56 3.66
N THR A 100 -8.88 7.29 3.83
CA THR A 100 -7.76 7.38 2.87
C THR A 100 -6.45 7.16 3.59
N ALA A 101 -5.51 6.48 2.94
CA ALA A 101 -4.15 6.37 3.44
C ALA A 101 -3.14 6.62 2.32
N VAL A 102 -2.00 7.17 2.72
CA VAL A 102 -0.81 7.29 1.86
C VAL A 102 0.27 6.40 2.45
N VAL A 103 0.73 5.46 1.66
CA VAL A 103 1.82 4.54 2.01
C VAL A 103 3.04 4.89 1.18
N THR A 104 4.17 5.05 1.83
CA THR A 104 5.44 5.32 1.15
C THR A 104 6.51 4.36 1.63
N GLY A 105 7.49 4.08 0.78
CA GLY A 105 8.61 3.24 1.16
C GLY A 105 9.71 3.24 0.11
N VAL A 106 10.66 2.35 0.32
CA VAL A 106 11.69 2.03 -0.66
C VAL A 106 11.40 0.63 -1.20
N TYR A 107 11.37 0.47 -2.52
CA TYR A 107 11.29 -0.83 -3.15
C TYR A 107 12.63 -1.23 -3.78
N HIS A 108 12.85 -2.51 -3.86
CA HIS A 108 13.91 -3.14 -4.65
C HIS A 108 13.28 -4.24 -5.50
N ALA A 109 13.36 -4.10 -6.80
CA ALA A 109 12.81 -5.05 -7.77
C ALA A 109 13.91 -5.62 -8.66
N LYS A 110 13.85 -6.93 -8.92
CA LYS A 110 14.78 -7.64 -9.76
C LYS A 110 14.07 -8.71 -10.60
N GLY A 111 14.53 -8.90 -11.83
CA GLY A 111 13.94 -9.90 -12.71
C GLY A 111 14.50 -9.81 -14.13
N THR A 112 13.72 -10.33 -15.07
CA THR A 112 13.95 -10.15 -16.51
C THR A 112 12.67 -9.69 -17.19
N TYR A 113 12.81 -8.85 -18.20
CA TYR A 113 11.75 -8.46 -19.11
C TYR A 113 12.24 -8.61 -20.57
N ALA A 114 11.49 -9.33 -21.39
CA ALA A 114 11.88 -9.65 -22.76
C ALA A 114 13.33 -10.18 -22.87
N GLY A 115 13.71 -11.06 -21.94
CA GLY A 115 15.05 -11.67 -21.87
C GLY A 115 16.17 -10.76 -21.32
N LYS A 116 15.89 -9.49 -21.03
CA LYS A 116 16.85 -8.54 -20.47
C LYS A 116 16.69 -8.46 -18.95
N GLY A 117 17.81 -8.61 -18.22
CA GLY A 117 17.83 -8.44 -16.77
C GLY A 117 17.57 -6.98 -16.35
N TYR A 118 16.83 -6.80 -15.28
CA TYR A 118 16.67 -5.51 -14.61
C TYR A 118 16.90 -5.66 -13.10
N GLU A 119 17.39 -4.61 -12.49
CA GLU A 119 17.48 -4.45 -11.05
C GLU A 119 17.36 -2.98 -10.69
N HIS A 120 16.31 -2.63 -9.93
CA HIS A 120 15.97 -1.27 -9.59
C HIS A 120 15.84 -1.11 -8.07
N THR A 121 16.26 0.05 -7.58
CA THR A 121 15.90 0.52 -6.24
C THR A 121 15.29 1.89 -6.38
N GLY A 122 14.12 2.05 -5.80
CA GLY A 122 13.35 3.28 -5.94
C GLY A 122 12.51 3.57 -4.71
N ARG A 123 11.70 4.62 -4.81
CA ARG A 123 10.63 4.94 -3.86
C ARG A 123 9.29 4.67 -4.49
N PHE A 124 8.34 4.28 -3.66
CA PHE A 124 6.94 4.21 -4.03
C PHE A 124 6.10 5.14 -3.15
N THR A 125 4.97 5.54 -3.70
CA THR A 125 3.89 6.25 -3.00
C THR A 125 2.58 5.71 -3.49
N ASP A 126 1.88 5.00 -2.62
CA ASP A 126 0.61 4.37 -2.91
C ASP A 126 -0.49 5.06 -2.11
N THR A 127 -1.61 5.29 -2.79
CA THR A 127 -2.80 5.89 -2.18
C THR A 127 -3.88 4.83 -2.08
N TRP A 128 -4.35 4.60 -0.86
CA TRP A 128 -5.38 3.63 -0.53
C TRP A 128 -6.65 4.31 -0.06
N ILE A 129 -7.81 3.76 -0.40
CA ILE A 129 -9.11 4.17 0.13
C ILE A 129 -9.78 3.01 0.85
N PHE A 130 -10.48 3.30 1.94
CA PHE A 130 -11.31 2.32 2.64
C PHE A 130 -12.74 2.42 2.14
N GLU A 131 -13.16 1.42 1.36
CA GLU A 131 -14.48 1.37 0.75
C GLU A 131 -15.08 -0.03 0.90
N SER A 132 -16.36 -0.07 1.27
CA SER A 132 -17.12 -1.33 1.43
C SER A 132 -16.42 -2.36 2.34
N GLY A 133 -15.78 -1.88 3.43
CA GLY A 133 -15.14 -2.72 4.44
C GLY A 133 -13.73 -3.21 4.10
N LYS A 134 -13.12 -2.74 3.01
CA LYS A 134 -11.76 -3.11 2.58
C LYS A 134 -10.96 -1.92 2.12
N TRP A 135 -9.64 -2.01 2.25
CA TRP A 135 -8.71 -1.08 1.63
C TRP A 135 -8.46 -1.47 0.17
N LEU A 136 -8.52 -0.49 -0.73
CA LEU A 136 -8.22 -0.62 -2.15
C LEU A 136 -7.21 0.45 -2.55
N CYS A 137 -6.18 0.08 -3.28
CA CYS A 137 -5.23 1.02 -3.87
C CYS A 137 -5.90 1.73 -5.07
N VAL A 138 -5.89 3.06 -5.08
CA VAL A 138 -6.43 3.88 -6.17
C VAL A 138 -5.35 4.47 -7.04
N ALA A 139 -4.14 4.65 -6.49
CA ALA A 139 -3.01 5.15 -7.26
C ALA A 139 -1.70 4.59 -6.70
N SER A 140 -0.80 4.20 -7.59
CA SER A 140 0.58 3.83 -7.29
C SER A 140 1.53 4.69 -8.11
N HIS A 141 2.63 5.12 -7.51
CA HIS A 141 3.68 5.84 -8.21
C HIS A 141 5.04 5.35 -7.74
N THR A 142 5.91 5.05 -8.68
CA THR A 142 7.29 4.68 -8.42
C THR A 142 8.28 5.69 -9.02
N SER A 143 9.45 5.80 -8.41
CA SER A 143 10.56 6.60 -8.90
C SER A 143 11.88 5.94 -8.54
N LEU A 144 12.90 6.05 -9.40
CA LEU A 144 14.22 5.52 -9.10
C LEU A 144 14.97 6.39 -8.08
N LEU A 145 15.71 5.76 -7.19
CA LEU A 145 16.71 6.46 -6.39
C LEU A 145 17.93 6.79 -7.27
N LYS A 146 18.39 8.04 -7.19
CA LYS A 146 19.65 8.40 -7.80
C LYS A 146 20.79 7.63 -7.12
N LYS A 147 21.65 7.05 -7.92
CA LYS A 147 22.90 6.45 -7.44
C LYS A 147 23.85 7.53 -6.94
#